data_2a992ae8596292ee05d7ac3bbc877fa4
#
_entry.id   2a992ae8596292ee05d7ac3bbc877fa4
#
_cell.length_a   1.000
_cell.length_b   1.000
_cell.length_c   1.000
_cell.angle_alpha   90.00
_cell.angle_beta   90.00
_cell.angle_gamma   90.00
#
_symmetry.space_group_name_H-M   'P 1'
#
loop_
_entity.id
_entity.type
_entity.pdbx_description
1 polymer ?
#
loop_
_entity_poly.entity_id
_entity_poly.type
_entity_poly.pdbx_seq_one_letter_code
_entity_poly.pdbx_strand_id
1 'polypeptide(L)'
;MDSVNPKDRAYVNDLVVQCLRDSIFVLETTRLVHWGLNGSKFYQIHLLTGDIQDEMHAGVDAIAEHARSINVMTPLGVENLX
;
A
#
# COMPACT_ATOMS: atom_id res chain seq x y z
N MET A 1 -15.85 5.27 -17.91
CA MET A 1 -15.24 6.39 -17.16
C MET A 1 -15.47 7.73 -17.82
N ASP A 2 -15.78 7.72 -19.08
CA ASP A 2 -15.96 8.99 -19.80
C ASP A 2 -17.18 9.75 -19.35
N SER A 3 -18.16 9.06 -18.79
CA SER A 3 -19.37 9.70 -18.30
C SER A 3 -19.21 10.31 -16.92
N VAL A 4 -18.06 10.08 -16.28
CA VAL A 4 -17.85 10.54 -14.92
C VAL A 4 -17.53 12.03 -14.92
N ASN A 5 -18.24 12.75 -14.07
CA ASN A 5 -18.04 14.17 -13.85
C ASN A 5 -16.60 14.43 -13.37
N PRO A 6 -15.95 15.49 -13.85
CA PRO A 6 -14.56 15.76 -13.44
C PRO A 6 -14.35 15.89 -11.95
N LYS A 7 -15.31 16.44 -11.21
CA LYS A 7 -15.17 16.54 -9.77
C LYS A 7 -15.22 15.16 -9.11
N ASP A 8 -16.10 14.29 -9.61
CA ASP A 8 -16.20 12.94 -9.09
C ASP A 8 -14.92 12.16 -9.41
N ARG A 9 -14.38 12.37 -10.60
CA ARG A 9 -13.16 11.70 -10.98
C ARG A 9 -11.99 12.14 -10.09
N ALA A 10 -11.91 13.44 -9.80
CA ALA A 10 -10.87 13.93 -8.90
C ALA A 10 -11.01 13.33 -7.51
N TYR A 11 -12.24 13.23 -7.03
CA TYR A 11 -12.51 12.63 -5.74
C TYR A 11 -12.05 11.17 -5.70
N VAL A 12 -12.40 10.41 -6.73
CA VAL A 12 -12.00 9.02 -6.82
C VAL A 12 -10.48 8.90 -6.88
N ASN A 13 -9.85 9.76 -7.68
CA ASN A 13 -8.39 9.74 -7.77
C ASN A 13 -7.75 9.97 -6.41
N ASP A 14 -8.27 10.94 -5.66
CA ASP A 14 -7.74 11.23 -4.33
C ASP A 14 -7.90 10.03 -3.40
N LEU A 15 -9.06 9.38 -3.46
CA LEU A 15 -9.29 8.20 -2.62
C LEU A 15 -8.34 7.07 -2.96
N VAL A 16 -8.10 6.85 -4.25
CA VAL A 16 -7.20 5.78 -4.66
C VAL A 16 -5.78 6.07 -4.20
N VAL A 17 -5.33 7.30 -4.33
CA VAL A 17 -3.99 7.68 -3.89
C VAL A 17 -3.88 7.53 -2.38
N GLN A 18 -4.91 7.94 -1.64
CA GLN A 18 -4.89 7.81 -0.20
C GLN A 18 -4.84 6.33 0.23
N CYS A 19 -5.61 5.51 -0.45
CA CYS A 19 -5.60 4.07 -0.18
C CYS A 19 -4.20 3.49 -0.40
N LEU A 20 -3.56 3.90 -1.49
CA LEU A 20 -2.22 3.42 -1.80
C LEU A 20 -1.22 3.88 -0.74
N ARG A 21 -1.28 5.15 -0.34
CA ARG A 21 -0.41 5.65 0.71
C ARG A 21 -0.57 4.90 2.01
N ASP A 22 -1.82 4.67 2.41
CA ASP A 22 -2.09 3.98 3.66
C ASP A 22 -1.59 2.54 3.58
N SER A 23 -1.79 1.90 2.44
CA SER A 23 -1.34 0.52 2.25
C SER A 23 0.18 0.42 2.34
N ILE A 24 0.88 1.36 1.73
CA ILE A 24 2.34 1.38 1.79
C ILE A 24 2.79 1.59 3.24
N PHE A 25 2.12 2.49 3.96
CA PHE A 25 2.47 2.75 5.34
C PHE A 25 2.32 1.50 6.20
N VAL A 26 1.20 0.79 6.03
CA VAL A 26 0.96 -0.44 6.79
C VAL A 26 1.98 -1.51 6.40
N LEU A 27 2.28 -1.63 5.12
CA LEU A 27 3.26 -2.60 4.65
C LEU A 27 4.63 -2.32 5.29
N GLU A 28 5.06 -1.07 5.27
CA GLU A 28 6.38 -0.74 5.83
C GLU A 28 6.40 -0.92 7.35
N THR A 29 5.28 -0.62 8.01
CA THR A 29 5.19 -0.85 9.44
C THR A 29 5.31 -2.34 9.75
N THR A 30 4.63 -3.17 8.97
CA THR A 30 4.70 -4.62 9.15
C THR A 30 6.14 -5.11 8.93
N ARG A 31 6.80 -4.55 7.92
CA ARG A 31 8.18 -4.92 7.63
C ARG A 31 9.10 -4.57 8.78
N LEU A 32 8.92 -3.39 9.38
CA LEU A 32 9.73 -2.98 10.52
C LEU A 32 9.51 -3.89 11.71
N VAL A 33 8.26 -4.28 11.96
CA VAL A 33 7.97 -5.22 13.03
C VAL A 33 8.63 -6.56 12.75
N HIS A 34 8.51 -7.03 11.52
CA HIS A 34 9.10 -8.32 11.13
C HIS A 34 10.61 -8.32 11.36
N TRP A 35 11.28 -7.25 10.95
CA TRP A 35 12.72 -7.15 11.11
C TRP A 35 13.14 -7.02 12.57
N GLY A 36 12.29 -6.37 13.36
CA GLY A 36 12.60 -6.15 14.76
C GLY A 36 12.44 -7.38 15.65
N LEU A 37 11.72 -8.39 15.15
CA LEU A 37 11.50 -9.60 15.92
C LEU A 37 12.62 -10.58 15.66
N ASN A 38 13.30 -10.98 16.72
CA ASN A 38 14.32 -12.00 16.59
C ASN A 38 14.29 -12.85 17.85
N GLY A 39 14.99 -13.96 17.79
CA GLY A 39 15.04 -14.86 18.92
C GLY A 39 13.87 -15.84 18.89
N SER A 40 14.06 -16.94 19.60
CA SER A 40 13.13 -18.05 19.54
C SER A 40 11.76 -17.72 20.13
N LYS A 41 11.70 -16.78 21.05
CA LYS A 41 10.44 -16.40 21.68
C LYS A 41 9.43 -15.85 20.70
N PHE A 42 9.92 -15.22 19.64
CA PHE A 42 9.06 -14.51 18.72
C PHE A 42 9.01 -15.15 17.35
N TYR A 43 9.48 -16.37 17.25
CA TYR A 43 9.60 -17.02 15.95
C TYR A 43 8.28 -17.12 15.22
N GLN A 44 7.22 -17.48 15.93
CA GLN A 44 5.91 -17.63 15.28
C GLN A 44 5.36 -16.29 14.81
N ILE A 45 5.58 -15.25 15.59
CA ILE A 45 5.15 -13.92 15.16
C ILE A 45 5.99 -13.45 13.99
N HIS A 46 7.28 -13.79 14.00
CA HIS A 46 8.16 -13.50 12.88
C HIS A 46 7.65 -14.13 11.58
N LEU A 47 7.26 -15.39 11.64
CA LEU A 47 6.73 -16.07 10.47
C LEU A 47 5.41 -15.44 10.02
N LEU A 48 4.54 -15.13 10.97
CA LEU A 48 3.25 -14.53 10.65
C LEU A 48 3.43 -13.18 9.97
N THR A 49 4.30 -12.34 10.52
CA THR A 49 4.51 -11.02 9.92
C THR A 49 5.16 -11.12 8.56
N GLY A 50 5.99 -12.14 8.34
CA GLY A 50 6.56 -12.38 7.03
C GLY A 50 5.49 -12.72 6.01
N ASP A 51 4.53 -13.57 6.38
CA ASP A 51 3.43 -13.91 5.50
C ASP A 51 2.55 -12.71 5.22
N ILE A 52 2.27 -11.92 6.24
CA ILE A 52 1.46 -10.71 6.08
C ILE A 52 2.17 -9.75 5.13
N GLN A 53 3.46 -9.58 5.32
CA GLN A 53 4.26 -8.70 4.47
C GLN A 53 4.16 -9.11 3.00
N ASP A 54 4.29 -10.41 2.73
CA ASP A 54 4.23 -10.90 1.37
C ASP A 54 2.87 -10.63 0.74
N GLU A 55 1.80 -10.88 1.48
CA GLU A 55 0.46 -10.64 0.97
C GLU A 55 0.18 -9.17 0.76
N MET A 56 0.64 -8.34 1.67
CA MET A 56 0.44 -6.90 1.54
C MET A 56 1.25 -6.32 0.39
N HIS A 57 2.45 -6.84 0.17
CA HIS A 57 3.26 -6.37 -0.95
C HIS A 57 2.53 -6.63 -2.26
N ALA A 58 1.98 -7.82 -2.42
CA ALA A 58 1.22 -8.14 -3.62
C ALA A 58 -0.02 -7.26 -3.75
N GLY A 59 -0.69 -6.99 -2.63
CA GLY A 59 -1.87 -6.14 -2.64
C GLY A 59 -1.55 -4.70 -3.02
N VAL A 60 -0.45 -4.16 -2.51
CA VAL A 60 -0.04 -2.81 -2.86
C VAL A 60 0.29 -2.72 -4.35
N ASP A 61 1.00 -3.72 -4.87
CA ASP A 61 1.28 -3.76 -6.30
C ASP A 61 0.00 -3.74 -7.12
N ALA A 62 -0.98 -4.55 -6.71
CA ALA A 62 -2.23 -4.63 -7.44
C ALA A 62 -2.97 -3.28 -7.42
N ILE A 63 -2.98 -2.62 -6.28
CA ILE A 63 -3.63 -1.31 -6.17
C ILE A 63 -2.94 -0.31 -7.08
N ALA A 64 -1.62 -0.29 -7.06
CA ALA A 64 -0.87 0.67 -7.87
C ALA A 64 -1.09 0.42 -9.36
N GLU A 65 -1.07 -0.85 -9.77
CA GLU A 65 -1.30 -1.18 -11.18
C GLU A 65 -2.70 -0.81 -11.62
N HIS A 66 -3.66 -1.05 -10.74
CA HIS A 66 -5.04 -0.71 -11.06
C HIS A 66 -5.21 0.80 -11.18
N ALA A 67 -4.58 1.54 -10.28
CA ALA A 67 -4.61 3.00 -10.33
C ALA A 67 -4.06 3.51 -11.67
N ARG A 68 -2.96 2.95 -12.11
CA ARG A 68 -2.39 3.36 -13.39
C ARG A 68 -3.31 3.02 -14.55
N SER A 69 -4.03 1.91 -14.45
CA SER A 69 -4.94 1.52 -15.52
C SER A 69 -6.09 2.50 -15.69
N ILE A 70 -6.42 3.26 -14.64
CA ILE A 70 -7.47 4.27 -14.74
C ILE A 70 -6.88 5.68 -14.72
N ASN A 71 -5.59 5.79 -15.04
CA ASN A 71 -4.90 7.08 -15.21
C ASN A 71 -4.73 7.87 -13.92
N VAL A 72 -4.59 7.16 -12.80
CA VAL A 72 -4.24 7.82 -11.54
C VAL A 72 -2.73 7.72 -11.36
N MET A 73 -2.09 8.86 -11.18
CA MET A 73 -0.64 8.88 -10.99
C MET A 73 -0.30 8.50 -9.56
N THR A 74 0.58 7.51 -9.40
CA THR A 74 1.03 7.12 -8.07
C THR A 74 2.06 8.12 -7.56
N PRO A 75 2.25 8.18 -6.22
CA PRO A 75 3.30 9.05 -5.68
C PRO A 75 4.66 8.63 -6.21
N LEU A 76 5.48 9.60 -6.56
CA LEU A 76 6.78 9.33 -7.16
C LEU A 76 7.94 9.46 -6.20
N GLY A 77 7.69 9.82 -4.96
CA GLY A 77 8.78 9.97 -4.00
C GLY A 77 8.29 9.73 -2.60
N VAL A 78 9.22 9.36 -1.73
CA VAL A 78 8.88 9.07 -0.35
C VAL A 78 8.27 10.30 0.34
N GLU A 79 8.74 11.47 -0.01
CA GLU A 79 8.20 12.71 0.55
C GLU A 79 6.73 12.91 0.23
N ASN A 80 6.23 12.27 -0.79
CA ASN A 80 4.82 12.38 -1.16
C ASN A 80 3.92 11.43 -0.38
N LEU A 81 4.50 10.54 0.36
CA LEU A 81 3.72 9.65 1.21
C LEU A 81 3.27 10.30 2.50
N UNK A 82 3.98 11.26 3.02
CA UNK A 82 3.73 11.86 4.27
C UNK A 82 2.77 12.69 4.45
#